data_0d0a211ae4f814a1e9387cb522ed1d27
#
_entry.id   0d0a211ae4f814a1e9387cb522ed1d27
#
_cell.length_a   1.000
_cell.length_b   1.000
_cell.length_c   1.000
_cell.angle_alpha   90.00
_cell.angle_beta   90.00
_cell.angle_gamma   90.00
#
_symmetry.space_group_name_H-M   'P 1'
#
loop_
_entity.id
_entity.type
_entity.pdbx_description
1 polymer ?
#
loop_
_entity_poly.entity_id
_entity_poly.type
_entity_poly.pdbx_seq_one_letter_code
_entity_poly.pdbx_strand_id
1 'polypeptide(L)'
;MARRLEAFVRDGDTVGRLGGDEFVVIVEDFKDGSFAAMQAENVAMKILQAVSEPYQLDLSSGSGIESTRSYHCTSSIGTSLFHGQSVSADELLKRADTAMYQAKAAGRNAFRFFDPEMQTEVTARAALDNDLREALREAQFRLHYQPQVDQTGRWTGAEALVRWQHPQRGMVSPLEFIPLAELSGLILPLGDWVLEAACAQLMSWEGTPELSRLTLAVNVSARQFRQKDFVNRVLEIV
;
A
#
# COMPACT_ATOMS: atom_id res chain seq x y z
N MET A 1 9.94 12.47 -20.57
CA MET A 1 9.77 12.53 -19.10
C MET A 1 8.49 13.27 -18.72
N ALA A 2 8.28 14.54 -19.05
CA ALA A 2 7.07 15.31 -18.68
C ALA A 2 5.75 14.54 -18.91
N ARG A 3 5.52 14.04 -20.12
CA ARG A 3 4.31 13.23 -20.42
C ARG A 3 4.12 12.00 -19.54
N ARG A 4 5.20 11.39 -19.07
CA ARG A 4 5.09 10.26 -18.12
C ARG A 4 4.68 10.74 -16.74
N LEU A 5 5.20 11.86 -16.28
CA LEU A 5 4.79 12.46 -15.01
C LEU A 5 3.32 12.87 -15.04
N GLU A 6 2.89 13.56 -16.11
CA GLU A 6 1.49 13.96 -16.29
C GLU A 6 0.51 12.76 -16.30
N ALA A 7 0.92 11.60 -16.77
CA ALA A 7 0.08 10.39 -16.79
C ALA A 7 -0.13 9.77 -15.40
N PHE A 8 0.63 10.14 -14.39
CA PHE A 8 0.54 9.61 -13.02
C PHE A 8 -0.11 10.53 -12.00
N VAL A 9 -0.34 11.78 -12.37
CA VAL A 9 -1.01 12.77 -11.54
C VAL A 9 -2.49 12.86 -11.89
N ARG A 10 -3.30 13.30 -10.92
CA ARG A 10 -4.77 13.44 -11.07
C ARG A 10 -5.10 14.86 -11.58
N ASP A 11 -6.37 15.05 -11.97
CA ASP A 11 -6.94 16.35 -12.28
C ASP A 11 -6.85 17.26 -11.09
N GLY A 12 -6.11 17.75 -10.50
CA GLY A 12 -5.94 18.58 -9.30
C GLY A 12 -4.48 18.66 -8.88
N ASP A 13 -3.69 17.67 -9.27
CA ASP A 13 -2.25 17.68 -9.02
C ASP A 13 -1.53 18.57 -10.04
N THR A 14 -0.38 19.09 -9.69
CA THR A 14 0.40 19.97 -10.55
C THR A 14 1.76 19.36 -10.88
N VAL A 15 2.12 19.35 -12.17
CA VAL A 15 3.49 19.03 -12.64
C VAL A 15 4.11 20.28 -13.23
N GLY A 16 5.23 20.70 -12.67
CA GLY A 16 6.03 21.83 -13.13
C GLY A 16 7.45 21.41 -13.47
N ARG A 17 8.07 22.12 -14.42
CA ARG A 17 9.50 21.99 -14.74
C ARG A 17 10.22 23.23 -14.26
N LEU A 18 11.15 23.08 -13.33
CA LEU A 18 11.93 24.20 -12.78
C LEU A 18 13.08 24.61 -13.71
N GLY A 19 13.68 23.64 -14.38
CA GLY A 19 14.79 23.88 -15.33
C GLY A 19 15.55 22.57 -15.59
N GLY A 20 16.28 22.53 -16.72
CA GLY A 20 17.10 21.35 -17.02
C GLY A 20 16.34 20.02 -16.93
N ASP A 21 16.72 19.16 -16.01
CA ASP A 21 16.15 17.88 -15.69
C ASP A 21 15.32 17.87 -14.38
N GLU A 22 15.07 19.05 -13.81
CA GLU A 22 14.35 19.21 -12.54
C GLU A 22 12.86 19.45 -12.76
N PHE A 23 12.05 18.63 -12.09
CA PHE A 23 10.59 18.70 -12.08
C PHE A 23 10.07 18.79 -10.65
N VAL A 24 8.96 19.48 -10.49
CA VAL A 24 8.18 19.53 -9.26
C VAL A 24 6.81 18.90 -9.52
N VAL A 25 6.37 18.07 -8.59
CA VAL A 25 5.03 17.51 -8.58
C VAL A 25 4.38 17.91 -7.25
N ILE A 26 3.23 18.59 -7.33
CA ILE A 26 2.42 18.95 -6.18
C ILE A 26 1.20 18.04 -6.20
N VAL A 27 1.01 17.30 -5.14
CA VAL A 27 -0.11 16.37 -4.98
C VAL A 27 -0.94 16.86 -3.81
N GLU A 28 -2.24 17.01 -4.07
CA GLU A 28 -3.20 17.56 -3.11
C GLU A 28 -4.11 16.47 -2.52
N ASP A 29 -4.93 16.83 -1.53
CA ASP A 29 -5.97 15.99 -0.94
C ASP A 29 -5.49 14.66 -0.34
N PHE A 30 -4.33 14.69 0.32
CA PHE A 30 -3.93 13.59 1.17
C PHE A 30 -4.73 13.57 2.47
N LYS A 31 -5.07 12.38 2.93
CA LYS A 31 -5.63 12.20 4.27
C LYS A 31 -4.59 12.55 5.33
N ASP A 32 -5.04 13.11 6.44
CA ASP A 32 -4.13 13.54 7.51
C ASP A 32 -3.29 12.41 8.14
N GLY A 33 -2.18 12.82 8.75
CA GLY A 33 -1.31 11.97 9.55
C GLY A 33 -0.50 10.95 8.75
N SER A 34 -0.33 9.79 9.34
CA SER A 34 0.49 8.70 8.79
C SER A 34 0.02 8.20 7.41
N PHE A 35 -1.23 8.45 7.05
CA PHE A 35 -1.76 8.14 5.71
C PHE A 35 -1.18 9.06 4.63
N ALA A 36 -0.90 10.32 4.93
CA ALA A 36 -0.31 11.27 3.97
C ALA A 36 1.09 10.80 3.52
N ALA A 37 1.93 10.40 4.46
CA ALA A 37 3.28 9.89 4.16
C ALA A 37 3.21 8.66 3.24
N MET A 38 2.32 7.72 3.54
CA MET A 38 2.11 6.52 2.74
C MET A 38 1.57 6.82 1.33
N GLN A 39 0.64 7.76 1.20
CA GLN A 39 0.13 8.17 -0.10
C GLN A 39 1.24 8.85 -0.93
N ALA A 40 2.04 9.71 -0.31
CA ALA A 40 3.18 10.36 -0.94
C ALA A 40 4.25 9.35 -1.38
N GLU A 41 4.56 8.35 -0.54
CA GLU A 41 5.44 7.24 -0.89
C GLU A 41 4.95 6.50 -2.13
N ASN A 42 3.66 6.11 -2.15
CA ASN A 42 3.07 5.41 -3.29
C ASN A 42 3.17 6.22 -4.60
N VAL A 43 2.98 7.52 -4.52
CA VAL A 43 3.15 8.41 -5.69
C VAL A 43 4.62 8.46 -6.11
N ALA A 44 5.54 8.66 -5.16
CA ALA A 44 6.98 8.70 -5.44
C ALA A 44 7.47 7.39 -6.06
N MET A 45 7.06 6.24 -5.55
CA MET A 45 7.42 4.92 -6.09
C MET A 45 6.89 4.71 -7.52
N LYS A 46 5.65 5.12 -7.80
CA LYS A 46 5.10 5.06 -9.16
C LYS A 46 5.86 5.94 -10.13
N ILE A 47 6.25 7.15 -9.71
CA ILE A 47 7.06 8.06 -10.50
C ILE A 47 8.44 7.44 -10.78
N LEU A 48 9.12 6.89 -9.76
CA LEU A 48 10.40 6.22 -9.92
C LEU A 48 10.32 5.10 -10.95
N GLN A 49 9.31 4.24 -10.83
CA GLN A 49 9.08 3.13 -11.75
C GLN A 49 8.84 3.64 -13.19
N ALA A 50 7.94 4.59 -13.36
CA ALA A 50 7.58 5.12 -14.67
C ALA A 50 8.75 5.84 -15.38
N VAL A 51 9.56 6.56 -14.61
CA VAL A 51 10.73 7.26 -15.15
C VAL A 51 11.84 6.26 -15.52
N SER A 52 11.98 5.15 -14.80
CA SER A 52 12.99 4.13 -15.08
C SER A 52 12.69 3.25 -16.29
N GLU A 53 11.45 3.24 -16.79
CA GLU A 53 11.12 2.53 -18.03
C GLU A 53 11.90 3.09 -19.23
N PRO A 54 12.34 2.24 -20.18
CA PRO A 54 13.11 2.67 -21.32
C PRO A 54 12.41 3.76 -22.16
N TYR A 55 13.16 4.75 -22.61
CA TYR A 55 12.72 5.75 -23.58
C TYR A 55 13.18 5.33 -24.96
N GLN A 56 12.24 5.15 -25.89
CA GLN A 56 12.55 4.95 -27.29
C GLN A 56 12.68 6.32 -27.98
N LEU A 57 13.86 6.62 -28.48
CA LEU A 57 14.11 7.87 -29.21
C LEU A 57 14.39 7.54 -30.68
N ASP A 58 13.56 8.08 -31.56
CA ASP A 58 13.76 7.99 -33.00
C ASP A 58 14.79 9.02 -33.43
N LEU A 59 15.96 8.56 -33.77
CA LEU A 59 17.06 9.37 -34.27
C LEU A 59 17.04 9.33 -35.80
N SER A 60 16.03 9.94 -36.42
CA SER A 60 16.02 10.14 -37.86
C SER A 60 16.99 11.28 -38.22
N SER A 61 18.23 10.94 -38.45
CA SER A 61 19.16 11.82 -39.13
C SER A 61 18.79 11.85 -40.60
N GLY A 62 18.82 13.02 -41.27
CA GLY A 62 18.41 13.21 -42.65
C GLY A 62 19.13 12.36 -43.73
N SER A 63 19.74 11.24 -43.33
CA SER A 63 20.40 10.25 -44.15
C SER A 63 19.53 8.98 -44.43
N GLY A 64 18.24 9.01 -44.10
CA GLY A 64 17.30 7.90 -44.45
C GLY A 64 17.45 6.61 -43.68
N ILE A 65 18.30 6.55 -42.67
CA ILE A 65 18.42 5.40 -41.78
C ILE A 65 17.62 5.68 -40.50
N GLU A 66 16.46 5.03 -40.37
CA GLU A 66 15.69 5.02 -39.14
C GLU A 66 16.45 4.21 -38.10
N SER A 67 16.94 4.84 -37.02
CA SER A 67 17.53 4.16 -35.87
C SER A 67 16.78 4.55 -34.61
N THR A 68 16.04 3.62 -34.05
CA THR A 68 15.43 3.76 -32.73
C THR A 68 16.45 3.32 -31.67
N ARG A 69 16.74 4.18 -30.70
CA ARG A 69 17.61 3.84 -29.57
C ARG A 69 16.84 3.88 -28.26
N SER A 70 17.10 2.87 -27.43
CA SER A 70 16.56 2.79 -26.09
C SER A 70 17.50 3.49 -25.09
N TYR A 71 16.94 4.39 -24.29
CA TYR A 71 17.66 5.12 -23.24
C TYR A 71 17.02 4.83 -21.89
N HIS A 72 17.86 4.57 -20.91
CA HIS A 72 17.45 4.39 -19.52
C HIS A 72 17.85 5.62 -18.71
N CYS A 73 16.94 6.12 -17.91
CA CYS A 73 17.23 7.15 -16.93
C CYS A 73 16.60 6.74 -15.57
N THR A 74 17.14 7.30 -14.53
CA THR A 74 16.62 7.14 -13.17
C THR A 74 16.38 8.51 -12.58
N SER A 75 15.55 8.61 -11.57
CA SER A 75 15.30 9.84 -10.83
C SER A 75 15.66 9.71 -9.36
N SER A 76 15.92 10.84 -8.73
CA SER A 76 16.00 10.96 -7.27
C SER A 76 14.92 11.92 -6.84
N ILE A 77 14.11 11.55 -5.88
CA ILE A 77 12.92 12.30 -5.46
C ILE A 77 13.09 12.73 -4.01
N GLY A 78 12.94 14.02 -3.75
CA GLY A 78 12.79 14.57 -2.42
C GLY A 78 11.35 14.97 -2.17
N THR A 79 10.81 14.60 -1.02
CA THR A 79 9.41 14.81 -0.66
C THR A 79 9.30 15.63 0.61
N SER A 80 8.48 16.68 0.58
CA SER A 80 8.10 17.47 1.74
C SER A 80 6.59 17.47 1.85
N LEU A 81 6.06 17.04 3.00
CA LEU A 81 4.64 17.17 3.32
C LEU A 81 4.39 18.49 4.04
N PHE A 82 3.23 19.09 3.80
CA PHE A 82 2.82 20.31 4.46
C PHE A 82 1.30 20.36 4.62
N HIS A 83 0.84 21.17 5.57
CA HIS A 83 -0.56 21.39 5.81
C HIS A 83 -0.86 22.89 5.79
N GLY A 84 -1.89 23.28 5.03
CA GLY A 84 -2.30 24.68 4.89
C GLY A 84 -1.22 25.57 4.28
N GLN A 85 -1.16 26.84 4.70
CA GLN A 85 -0.27 27.87 4.19
C GLN A 85 0.81 28.31 5.19
N SER A 86 1.13 27.46 6.15
CA SER A 86 2.10 27.79 7.23
C SER A 86 3.55 27.86 6.78
N VAL A 87 3.87 27.33 5.61
CA VAL A 87 5.21 27.27 5.03
C VAL A 87 5.20 27.91 3.65
N SER A 88 6.20 28.73 3.34
CA SER A 88 6.32 29.36 2.04
C SER A 88 6.72 28.35 0.95
N ALA A 89 6.38 28.64 -0.30
CA ALA A 89 6.75 27.81 -1.44
C ALA A 89 8.27 27.62 -1.55
N ASP A 90 9.03 28.68 -1.33
CA ASP A 90 10.51 28.64 -1.36
C ASP A 90 11.08 27.70 -0.29
N GLU A 91 10.51 27.73 0.91
CA GLU A 91 10.93 26.84 2.00
C GLU A 91 10.55 25.38 1.71
N LEU A 92 9.38 25.13 1.11
CA LEU A 92 8.96 23.79 0.70
C LEU A 92 9.88 23.21 -0.38
N LEU A 93 10.22 24.02 -1.38
CA LEU A 93 11.17 23.63 -2.43
C LEU A 93 12.54 23.32 -1.84
N LYS A 94 13.05 24.14 -0.91
CA LYS A 94 14.32 23.91 -0.21
C LYS A 94 14.32 22.61 0.59
N ARG A 95 13.22 22.28 1.27
CA ARG A 95 13.06 21.02 1.99
C ARG A 95 13.08 19.83 1.04
N ALA A 96 12.32 19.91 -0.05
CA ALA A 96 12.31 18.87 -1.06
C ALA A 96 13.69 18.68 -1.72
N ASP A 97 14.40 19.77 -2.02
CA ASP A 97 15.77 19.72 -2.57
C ASP A 97 16.75 19.05 -1.60
N THR A 98 16.68 19.38 -0.32
CA THR A 98 17.49 18.74 0.73
C THR A 98 17.27 17.24 0.76
N ALA A 99 16.02 16.81 0.73
CA ALA A 99 15.66 15.39 0.70
C ALA A 99 16.10 14.71 -0.61
N MET A 100 15.96 15.38 -1.74
CA MET A 100 16.44 14.88 -3.03
C MET A 100 17.97 14.69 -3.04
N TYR A 101 18.70 15.62 -2.44
CA TYR A 101 20.15 15.48 -2.30
C TYR A 101 20.52 14.25 -1.47
N GLN A 102 19.78 13.98 -0.38
CA GLN A 102 19.93 12.75 0.42
C GLN A 102 19.64 11.49 -0.40
N ALA A 103 18.60 11.52 -1.26
CA ALA A 103 18.31 10.41 -2.17
C ALA A 103 19.45 10.19 -3.18
N LYS A 104 20.04 11.27 -3.71
CA LYS A 104 21.21 11.19 -4.59
C LYS A 104 22.43 10.60 -3.88
N ALA A 105 22.69 11.01 -2.64
CA ALA A 105 23.80 10.51 -1.82
C ALA A 105 23.62 9.04 -1.42
N ALA A 106 22.39 8.57 -1.24
CA ALA A 106 22.05 7.19 -0.90
C ALA A 106 22.11 6.19 -2.08
N GLY A 107 22.65 6.59 -3.23
CA GLY A 107 22.80 5.70 -4.39
C GLY A 107 21.90 6.03 -5.58
N ARG A 108 21.18 7.14 -5.55
CA ARG A 108 20.21 7.56 -6.58
C ARG A 108 19.04 6.58 -6.75
N ASN A 109 18.20 6.81 -7.74
CA ASN A 109 17.02 5.99 -8.04
C ASN A 109 16.20 5.66 -6.78
N ALA A 110 15.95 6.66 -5.97
CA ALA A 110 15.33 6.57 -4.65
C ALA A 110 14.53 7.83 -4.34
N PHE A 111 13.65 7.72 -3.38
CA PHE A 111 13.02 8.89 -2.77
C PHE A 111 13.41 9.03 -1.29
N ARG A 112 13.28 10.24 -0.75
CA ARG A 112 13.46 10.56 0.67
C ARG A 112 12.45 11.61 1.11
N PHE A 113 11.98 11.47 2.34
CA PHE A 113 11.27 12.55 3.00
C PHE A 113 12.24 13.53 3.64
N PHE A 114 11.85 14.80 3.66
CA PHE A 114 12.60 15.82 4.41
C PHE A 114 12.52 15.56 5.92
N ASP A 115 11.34 15.13 6.39
CA ASP A 115 11.13 14.82 7.80
C ASP A 115 11.67 13.42 8.13
N PRO A 116 12.66 13.30 9.07
CA PRO A 116 13.22 12.02 9.48
C PRO A 116 12.20 11.08 10.15
N GLU A 117 11.20 11.60 10.85
CA GLU A 117 10.16 10.79 11.48
C GLU A 117 9.30 10.12 10.41
N MET A 118 8.88 10.88 9.40
CA MET A 118 8.15 10.32 8.25
C MET A 118 8.97 9.28 7.49
N GLN A 119 10.26 9.53 7.32
CA GLN A 119 11.15 8.55 6.67
C GLN A 119 11.23 7.26 7.50
N THR A 120 11.27 7.37 8.82
CA THR A 120 11.28 6.21 9.73
C THR A 120 9.97 5.43 9.65
N GLU A 121 8.82 6.13 9.65
CA GLU A 121 7.51 5.50 9.48
C GLU A 121 7.40 4.73 8.16
N VAL A 122 7.84 5.35 7.06
CA VAL A 122 7.83 4.71 5.73
C VAL A 122 8.70 3.47 5.73
N THR A 123 9.90 3.56 6.29
CA THR A 123 10.82 2.42 6.38
C THR A 123 10.22 1.27 7.22
N ALA A 124 9.61 1.61 8.36
CA ALA A 124 8.96 0.62 9.23
C ALA A 124 7.77 -0.07 8.53
N ARG A 125 7.02 0.67 7.71
CA ARG A 125 5.89 0.12 6.93
C ARG A 125 6.35 -0.76 5.78
N ALA A 126 7.39 -0.36 5.06
CA ALA A 126 7.96 -1.22 4.02
C ALA A 126 8.45 -2.56 4.60
N ALA A 127 9.07 -2.52 5.79
CA ALA A 127 9.43 -3.73 6.52
C ALA A 127 8.18 -4.56 6.88
N LEU A 128 7.14 -3.90 7.41
CA LEU A 128 5.89 -4.59 7.78
C LEU A 128 5.16 -5.20 6.57
N ASP A 129 5.21 -4.58 5.37
CA ASP A 129 4.64 -5.15 4.14
C ASP A 129 5.39 -6.43 3.71
N ASN A 130 6.70 -6.45 3.84
CA ASN A 130 7.49 -7.65 3.58
C ASN A 130 7.18 -8.74 4.61
N ASP A 131 7.12 -8.39 5.91
CA ASP A 131 6.75 -9.30 6.99
C ASP A 131 5.35 -9.88 6.75
N LEU A 132 4.39 -9.08 6.25
CA LEU A 132 3.03 -9.50 5.93
C LEU A 132 2.96 -10.53 4.80
N ARG A 133 3.82 -10.39 3.78
CA ARG A 133 3.95 -11.39 2.70
C ARG A 133 4.48 -12.71 3.22
N GLU A 134 5.44 -12.65 4.13
CA GLU A 134 5.99 -13.82 4.80
C GLU A 134 4.97 -14.47 5.73
N ALA A 135 4.20 -13.68 6.48
CA ALA A 135 3.18 -14.14 7.41
C ALA A 135 2.10 -15.03 6.76
N LEU A 136 1.72 -14.71 5.51
CA LEU A 136 0.78 -15.51 4.72
C LEU A 136 1.36 -16.89 4.37
N ARG A 137 2.67 -17.00 4.17
CA ARG A 137 3.35 -18.26 3.84
C ARG A 137 3.67 -19.10 5.08
N GLU A 138 4.00 -18.42 6.18
CA GLU A 138 4.50 -19.02 7.42
C GLU A 138 3.41 -19.29 8.46
N ALA A 139 2.13 -19.22 8.07
CA ALA A 139 0.98 -19.46 8.93
C ALA A 139 1.01 -18.67 10.26
N GLN A 140 1.40 -17.39 10.20
CA GLN A 140 1.49 -16.52 11.39
C GLN A 140 0.15 -15.91 11.78
N PHE A 141 -0.92 -16.11 11.00
CA PHE A 141 -2.26 -15.64 11.32
C PHE A 141 -3.02 -16.64 12.21
N ARG A 142 -3.90 -16.09 13.03
CA ARG A 142 -4.85 -16.82 13.87
C ARG A 142 -6.20 -16.13 13.83
N LEU A 143 -7.28 -16.90 14.02
CA LEU A 143 -8.60 -16.33 14.27
C LEU A 143 -8.88 -16.33 15.77
N HIS A 144 -9.30 -15.18 16.27
CA HIS A 144 -9.96 -15.05 17.56
C HIS A 144 -11.45 -14.92 17.32
N TYR A 145 -12.25 -15.44 18.25
CA TYR A 145 -13.70 -15.48 18.12
C TYR A 145 -14.34 -14.65 19.22
N GLN A 146 -15.06 -13.61 18.83
CA GLN A 146 -15.81 -12.78 19.76
C GLN A 146 -17.26 -13.27 19.81
N PRO A 147 -17.75 -13.77 20.96
CA PRO A 147 -19.10 -14.27 21.08
C PRO A 147 -20.15 -13.21 20.80
N GLN A 148 -21.21 -13.61 20.11
CA GLN A 148 -22.42 -12.82 19.90
C GLN A 148 -23.55 -13.43 20.71
N VAL A 149 -24.28 -12.60 21.45
CA VAL A 149 -25.36 -13.02 22.32
C VAL A 149 -26.67 -12.32 21.98
N ASP A 150 -27.79 -12.97 22.21
CA ASP A 150 -29.11 -12.37 22.13
C ASP A 150 -29.43 -11.54 23.40
N GLN A 151 -30.64 -10.95 23.43
CA GLN A 151 -31.09 -10.14 24.57
C GLN A 151 -31.22 -10.93 25.88
N THR A 152 -31.24 -12.26 25.81
CA THR A 152 -31.31 -13.15 26.97
C THR A 152 -29.94 -13.61 27.44
N GLY A 153 -28.86 -13.21 26.75
CA GLY A 153 -27.49 -13.62 27.06
C GLY A 153 -27.09 -14.98 26.48
N ARG A 154 -27.92 -15.56 25.60
CA ARG A 154 -27.60 -16.84 24.94
C ARG A 154 -26.71 -16.58 23.75
N TRP A 155 -25.73 -17.46 23.54
CA TRP A 155 -24.84 -17.40 22.37
C TRP A 155 -25.62 -17.72 21.10
N THR A 156 -25.55 -16.83 20.13
CA THR A 156 -26.16 -16.96 18.79
C THR A 156 -25.10 -17.17 17.71
N GLY A 157 -23.88 -16.76 17.97
CA GLY A 157 -22.78 -16.84 17.02
C GLY A 157 -21.48 -16.29 17.57
N ALA A 158 -20.53 -16.12 16.69
CA ALA A 158 -19.27 -15.44 16.98
C ALA A 158 -18.82 -14.61 15.78
N GLU A 159 -18.00 -13.61 16.01
CA GLU A 159 -17.28 -12.88 14.96
C GLU A 159 -15.84 -13.39 14.89
N ALA A 160 -15.39 -13.79 13.70
CA ALA A 160 -14.02 -14.17 13.44
C ALA A 160 -13.16 -12.93 13.23
N LEU A 161 -12.20 -12.73 14.11
CA LEU A 161 -11.32 -11.58 14.13
C LEU A 161 -9.89 -12.04 13.87
N VAL A 162 -9.34 -11.66 12.71
CA VAL A 162 -7.96 -11.99 12.37
C VAL A 162 -6.96 -11.36 13.33
N ARG A 163 -5.95 -12.13 13.70
CA ARG A 163 -4.82 -11.72 14.54
C ARG A 163 -3.53 -12.15 13.87
N TRP A 164 -2.54 -11.28 13.90
CA TRP A 164 -1.22 -11.59 13.38
C TRP A 164 -0.23 -11.74 14.53
N GLN A 165 0.27 -12.95 14.70
CA GLN A 165 1.30 -13.26 15.68
C GLN A 165 2.66 -13.26 15.00
N HIS A 166 3.27 -12.10 14.97
CA HIS A 166 4.59 -11.92 14.36
C HIS A 166 5.68 -12.49 15.29
N PRO A 167 6.65 -13.27 14.76
CA PRO A 167 7.65 -13.96 15.59
C PRO A 167 8.54 -13.01 16.39
N GLN A 168 8.81 -11.80 15.89
CA GLN A 168 9.68 -10.83 16.57
C GLN A 168 8.91 -9.65 17.20
N ARG A 169 7.77 -9.25 16.62
CA ARG A 169 6.97 -8.09 17.08
C ARG A 169 5.86 -8.48 18.06
N GLY A 170 5.62 -9.78 18.24
CA GLY A 170 4.46 -10.27 19.01
C GLY A 170 3.14 -10.05 18.27
N MET A 171 2.09 -9.66 18.98
CA MET A 171 0.77 -9.45 18.40
C MET A 171 0.72 -8.10 17.66
N VAL A 172 0.67 -8.13 16.34
CA VAL A 172 0.50 -6.92 15.50
C VAL A 172 -0.98 -6.57 15.40
N SER A 173 -1.29 -5.29 15.59
CA SER A 173 -2.66 -4.79 15.56
C SER A 173 -3.30 -4.87 14.18
N PRO A 174 -4.56 -5.33 14.04
CA PRO A 174 -5.30 -5.23 12.78
C PRO A 174 -5.37 -3.82 12.21
N LEU A 175 -5.38 -2.79 13.06
CA LEU A 175 -5.35 -1.38 12.63
C LEU A 175 -4.06 -1.00 11.90
N GLU A 176 -2.98 -1.73 12.12
CA GLU A 176 -1.70 -1.51 11.44
C GLU A 176 -1.61 -2.28 10.13
N PHE A 177 -1.94 -3.59 10.14
CA PHE A 177 -1.69 -4.43 8.97
C PHE A 177 -2.85 -4.51 7.97
N ILE A 178 -4.11 -4.32 8.38
CA ILE A 178 -5.26 -4.36 7.44
C ILE A 178 -5.17 -3.23 6.39
N PRO A 179 -4.95 -1.95 6.77
CA PRO A 179 -4.78 -0.89 5.78
C PRO A 179 -3.60 -1.15 4.83
N LEU A 180 -2.51 -1.72 5.35
CA LEU A 180 -1.34 -2.08 4.55
C LEU A 180 -1.66 -3.21 3.57
N ALA A 181 -2.37 -4.25 4.03
CA ALA A 181 -2.84 -5.35 3.18
C ALA A 181 -3.77 -4.87 2.06
N GLU A 182 -4.64 -3.90 2.35
CA GLU A 182 -5.51 -3.30 1.33
C GLU A 182 -4.72 -2.56 0.27
N LEU A 183 -3.71 -1.80 0.64
CA LEU A 183 -2.86 -1.04 -0.29
C LEU A 183 -2.01 -1.96 -1.18
N SER A 184 -1.33 -2.91 -0.56
CA SER A 184 -0.44 -3.85 -1.28
C SER A 184 -1.21 -4.93 -2.06
N GLY A 185 -2.51 -5.08 -1.81
CA GLY A 185 -3.34 -6.13 -2.42
C GLY A 185 -3.31 -7.46 -1.67
N LEU A 186 -2.53 -7.58 -0.60
CA LEU A 186 -2.43 -8.78 0.24
C LEU A 186 -3.72 -9.06 1.02
N ILE A 187 -4.65 -8.10 1.07
CA ILE A 187 -5.98 -8.29 1.65
C ILE A 187 -6.77 -9.40 0.94
N LEU A 188 -6.49 -9.66 -0.35
CA LEU A 188 -7.17 -10.72 -1.11
C LEU A 188 -6.75 -12.12 -0.60
N PRO A 189 -5.47 -12.52 -0.65
CA PRO A 189 -5.05 -13.81 -0.13
C PRO A 189 -5.24 -13.94 1.39
N LEU A 190 -5.17 -12.85 2.15
CA LEU A 190 -5.50 -12.86 3.57
C LEU A 190 -6.98 -13.17 3.80
N GLY A 191 -7.86 -12.58 3.01
CA GLY A 191 -9.29 -12.82 3.11
C GLY A 191 -9.68 -14.23 2.72
N ASP A 192 -9.07 -14.83 1.70
CA ASP A 192 -9.25 -16.23 1.33
C ASP A 192 -8.86 -17.13 2.52
N TRP A 193 -7.69 -16.90 3.11
CA TRP A 193 -7.24 -17.64 4.29
C TRP A 193 -8.22 -17.51 5.48
N VAL A 194 -8.74 -16.30 5.72
CA VAL A 194 -9.72 -16.06 6.80
C VAL A 194 -10.99 -16.86 6.57
N LEU A 195 -11.51 -16.89 5.34
CA LEU A 195 -12.70 -17.67 4.97
C LEU A 195 -12.46 -19.18 5.16
N GLU A 196 -11.36 -19.70 4.62
CA GLU A 196 -10.97 -21.10 4.77
C GLU A 196 -10.85 -21.51 6.25
N ALA A 197 -10.18 -20.70 7.06
CA ALA A 197 -10.01 -20.94 8.50
C ALA A 197 -11.34 -20.85 9.26
N ALA A 198 -12.23 -19.95 8.89
CA ALA A 198 -13.56 -19.81 9.48
C ALA A 198 -14.45 -21.01 9.17
N CYS A 199 -14.45 -21.49 7.92
CA CYS A 199 -15.19 -22.70 7.52
C CYS A 199 -14.66 -23.94 8.25
N ALA A 200 -13.34 -24.10 8.32
CA ALA A 200 -12.74 -25.20 9.08
C ALA A 200 -13.12 -25.16 10.57
N GLN A 201 -13.24 -23.97 11.16
CA GLN A 201 -13.69 -23.80 12.53
C GLN A 201 -15.15 -24.20 12.71
N LEU A 202 -16.04 -23.78 11.80
CA LEU A 202 -17.47 -24.18 11.82
C LEU A 202 -17.61 -25.70 11.75
N MET A 203 -16.89 -26.35 10.85
CA MET A 203 -16.87 -27.81 10.74
C MET A 203 -16.42 -28.47 12.06
N SER A 204 -15.44 -27.89 12.75
CA SER A 204 -15.01 -28.43 14.07
C SER A 204 -16.07 -28.27 15.17
N TRP A 205 -16.98 -27.31 15.03
CA TRP A 205 -18.08 -27.09 15.99
C TRP A 205 -19.27 -28.02 15.80
N GLU A 206 -19.44 -28.63 14.62
CA GLU A 206 -20.55 -29.55 14.34
C GLU A 206 -20.62 -30.74 15.33
N GLY A 207 -19.47 -31.19 15.81
CA GLY A 207 -19.39 -32.29 16.81
C GLY A 207 -19.79 -31.90 18.22
N THR A 208 -20.04 -30.62 18.51
CA THR A 208 -20.37 -30.10 19.85
C THR A 208 -21.79 -29.53 19.87
N PRO A 209 -22.75 -30.16 20.55
CA PRO A 209 -24.17 -29.76 20.50
C PRO A 209 -24.45 -28.30 20.85
N GLU A 210 -23.64 -27.70 21.74
CA GLU A 210 -23.75 -26.29 22.15
C GLU A 210 -23.27 -25.33 21.08
N LEU A 211 -22.32 -25.75 20.22
CA LEU A 211 -21.67 -24.92 19.22
C LEU A 211 -22.21 -25.15 17.81
N SER A 212 -22.80 -26.32 17.53
CA SER A 212 -23.27 -26.69 16.18
C SER A 212 -24.37 -25.80 15.61
N ARG A 213 -24.99 -24.94 16.44
CA ARG A 213 -26.05 -24.00 16.04
C ARG A 213 -25.54 -22.57 15.90
N LEU A 214 -24.27 -22.33 16.20
CA LEU A 214 -23.70 -20.99 16.14
C LEU A 214 -23.41 -20.58 14.69
N THR A 215 -23.62 -19.32 14.40
CA THR A 215 -23.18 -18.70 13.16
C THR A 215 -21.81 -18.07 13.36
N LEU A 216 -21.02 -17.97 12.28
CA LEU A 216 -19.73 -17.30 12.31
C LEU A 216 -19.73 -16.14 11.31
N ALA A 217 -19.62 -14.92 11.82
CA ALA A 217 -19.49 -13.72 11.01
C ALA A 217 -18.02 -13.49 10.63
N VAL A 218 -17.79 -13.17 9.36
CA VAL A 218 -16.46 -12.88 8.81
C VAL A 218 -16.47 -11.49 8.18
N ASN A 219 -15.49 -10.68 8.50
CA ASN A 219 -15.30 -9.36 7.89
C ASN A 219 -14.74 -9.48 6.47
N VAL A 220 -15.35 -8.78 5.53
CA VAL A 220 -14.93 -8.73 4.12
C VAL A 220 -14.57 -7.30 3.75
N SER A 221 -13.40 -7.10 3.16
CA SER A 221 -12.98 -5.78 2.68
C SER A 221 -13.74 -5.36 1.43
N ALA A 222 -13.89 -4.04 1.23
CA ALA A 222 -14.49 -3.51 0.01
C ALA A 222 -13.71 -3.92 -1.26
N ARG A 223 -12.40 -4.16 -1.14
CA ARG A 223 -11.55 -4.60 -2.25
C ARG A 223 -11.83 -6.03 -2.65
N GLN A 224 -12.06 -6.94 -1.70
CA GLN A 224 -12.48 -8.32 -1.97
C GLN A 224 -13.86 -8.35 -2.62
N PHE A 225 -14.82 -7.61 -2.06
CA PHE A 225 -16.19 -7.57 -2.58
C PHE A 225 -16.29 -7.08 -4.03
N ARG A 226 -15.33 -6.25 -4.47
CA ARG A 226 -15.26 -5.76 -5.86
C ARG A 226 -14.62 -6.74 -6.85
N GLN A 227 -14.07 -7.85 -6.40
CA GLN A 227 -13.52 -8.86 -7.32
C GLN A 227 -14.65 -9.53 -8.10
N LYS A 228 -14.46 -9.65 -9.41
CA LYS A 228 -15.50 -10.21 -10.30
C LYS A 228 -15.85 -11.66 -9.98
N ASP A 229 -14.91 -12.40 -9.42
CA ASP A 229 -15.00 -13.82 -9.07
C ASP A 229 -15.25 -14.05 -7.56
N PHE A 230 -15.46 -13.00 -6.77
CA PHE A 230 -15.61 -13.10 -5.31
C PHE A 230 -16.68 -14.11 -4.89
N VAL A 231 -17.86 -14.07 -5.52
CA VAL A 231 -18.97 -14.99 -5.19
C VAL A 231 -18.58 -16.45 -5.48
N ASN A 232 -17.96 -16.70 -6.64
CA ASN A 232 -17.51 -18.05 -6.99
C ASN A 232 -16.45 -18.54 -6.01
N ARG A 233 -15.51 -17.67 -5.65
CA ARG A 233 -14.47 -17.98 -4.67
C ARG A 233 -15.04 -18.35 -3.31
N VAL A 234 -16.03 -17.59 -2.81
CA VAL A 234 -16.71 -17.94 -1.56
C VAL A 234 -17.42 -19.29 -1.67
N LEU A 235 -18.12 -19.56 -2.78
CA LEU A 235 -18.81 -20.83 -2.99
C LEU A 235 -17.87 -22.04 -3.13
N GLU A 236 -16.63 -21.82 -3.55
CA GLU A 236 -15.60 -22.86 -3.60
C GLU A 236 -15.03 -23.20 -2.20
N ILE A 237 -15.06 -22.23 -1.27
CA ILE A 237 -14.50 -22.38 0.08
C ILE A 237 -15.56 -22.97 1.06
N VAL A 238 -16.82 -22.60 0.87
CA VAL A 238 -17.96 -23.05 1.73
C VAL A 238 -18.49 -24.38 1.25
#